data_b354142d157f0745fce92d33a6ca409b
#
_entry.id   b354142d157f0745fce92d33a6ca409b
#
_cell.length_a   1.000
_cell.length_b   1.000
_cell.length_c   1.000
_cell.angle_alpha   90.00
_cell.angle_beta   90.00
_cell.angle_gamma   90.00
#
_symmetry.space_group_name_H-M   'P 1'
#
loop_
_entity.id
_entity.type
_entity.pdbx_description
1 polymer ?
#
loop_
_entity_poly.entity_id
_entity_poly.type
_entity_poly.pdbx_seq_one_letter_code
_entity_poly.pdbx_strand_id
1 'polypeptide(L)'
;MTILFMGTPDFAVPSLEALIAAGHTICGVFTQPDKPKGRGHKLQPPPVKELALRHNIPVFQPVNLRGEDTQREIQAWGADVIVVVAYGKLLPKAVLDAPRLGCVNVHGSLLPKYRGAAPIQWTVLNGDKTAGVTTMFMAEGMDTGDMLLKAETPVGEEETSGQLFDRLKDLGAQLLIETLEKLEQGALTPIPQEEAQATHAPMLSKELSLVDWTKPCLLYTSPSPRDISGSR
;
A
#
# COMPACT_ATOMS: atom_id res chain seq x y z
N MET A 1 -19.57 8.84 -1.31
CA MET A 1 -18.53 9.63 -2.05
C MET A 1 -18.26 9.02 -3.42
N THR A 2 -17.79 9.83 -4.36
CA THR A 2 -17.21 9.38 -5.63
C THR A 2 -15.70 9.19 -5.46
N ILE A 3 -15.22 7.98 -5.74
CA ILE A 3 -13.83 7.57 -5.46
C ILE A 3 -13.14 7.17 -6.75
N LEU A 4 -11.94 7.70 -6.99
CA LEU A 4 -10.98 7.16 -7.95
C LEU A 4 -10.02 6.25 -7.18
N PHE A 5 -9.92 4.98 -7.58
CA PHE A 5 -9.05 4.01 -6.91
C PHE A 5 -7.78 3.75 -7.70
N MET A 6 -6.63 3.78 -7.04
CA MET A 6 -5.32 3.49 -7.63
C MET A 6 -4.65 2.36 -6.86
N GLY A 7 -4.55 1.18 -7.47
CA GLY A 7 -3.96 0.01 -6.83
C GLY A 7 -3.56 -1.06 -7.82
N THR A 8 -2.69 -1.99 -7.42
CA THR A 8 -2.17 -3.00 -8.35
C THR A 8 -2.20 -4.43 -7.80
N PRO A 9 -1.47 -4.76 -6.70
CA PRO A 9 -1.33 -6.14 -6.22
C PRO A 9 -2.51 -6.59 -5.35
N ASP A 10 -2.43 -7.84 -4.91
CA ASP A 10 -3.39 -8.48 -4.00
C ASP A 10 -3.65 -7.68 -2.72
N PHE A 11 -2.65 -6.94 -2.22
CA PHE A 11 -2.81 -6.06 -1.04
C PHE A 11 -3.90 -5.01 -1.21
N ALA A 12 -4.14 -4.54 -2.43
CA ALA A 12 -5.12 -3.51 -2.72
C ALA A 12 -6.54 -4.05 -2.95
N VAL A 13 -6.69 -5.36 -3.19
CA VAL A 13 -7.98 -5.98 -3.53
C VAL A 13 -9.02 -5.83 -2.41
N PRO A 14 -8.74 -6.18 -1.13
CA PRO A 14 -9.73 -6.03 -0.06
C PRO A 14 -10.18 -4.58 0.15
N SER A 15 -9.28 -3.61 -0.05
CA SER A 15 -9.64 -2.19 0.03
C SER A 15 -10.66 -1.79 -1.03
N LEU A 16 -10.48 -2.22 -2.28
CA LEU A 16 -11.45 -1.95 -3.35
C LEU A 16 -12.78 -2.67 -3.10
N GLU A 17 -12.73 -3.93 -2.65
CA GLU A 17 -13.94 -4.69 -2.28
C GLU A 17 -14.72 -4.01 -1.15
N ALA A 18 -14.02 -3.54 -0.11
CA ALA A 18 -14.65 -2.84 1.01
C ALA A 18 -15.32 -1.53 0.57
N LEU A 19 -14.68 -0.76 -0.31
CA LEU A 19 -15.26 0.47 -0.86
C LEU A 19 -16.55 0.22 -1.67
N ILE A 20 -16.54 -0.83 -2.49
CA ILE A 20 -17.73 -1.25 -3.26
C ILE A 20 -18.84 -1.71 -2.32
N ALA A 21 -18.50 -2.54 -1.33
CA ALA A 21 -19.47 -3.06 -0.35
C ALA A 21 -20.07 -1.95 0.54
N ALA A 22 -19.30 -0.91 0.85
CA ALA A 22 -19.78 0.27 1.58
C ALA A 22 -20.67 1.19 0.73
N GLY A 23 -20.91 0.88 -0.54
CA GLY A 23 -21.80 1.62 -1.42
C GLY A 23 -21.20 2.91 -1.99
N HIS A 24 -19.87 3.05 -1.98
CA HIS A 24 -19.23 4.18 -2.65
C HIS A 24 -19.28 4.03 -4.17
N THR A 25 -19.35 5.15 -4.86
CA THR A 25 -19.27 5.19 -6.33
C THR A 25 -17.83 5.16 -6.77
N ILE A 26 -17.35 4.04 -7.32
CA ILE A 26 -16.00 3.96 -7.88
C ILE A 26 -16.07 4.43 -9.34
N CYS A 27 -15.62 5.65 -9.59
CA CYS A 27 -15.68 6.25 -10.94
C CYS A 27 -14.64 5.64 -11.90
N GLY A 28 -13.52 5.13 -11.39
CA GLY A 28 -12.51 4.47 -12.19
C GLY A 28 -11.44 3.81 -11.33
N VAL A 29 -10.71 2.89 -11.93
CA VAL A 29 -9.59 2.16 -11.30
C VAL A 29 -8.34 2.33 -12.15
N PHE A 30 -7.26 2.79 -11.52
CA PHE A 30 -5.94 2.89 -12.13
C PHE A 30 -5.05 1.76 -11.61
N THR A 31 -4.45 0.99 -12.53
CA THR A 31 -3.50 -0.08 -12.19
C THR A 31 -2.21 0.04 -12.98
N GLN A 32 -1.17 -0.70 -12.58
CA GLN A 32 -0.02 -0.94 -13.42
C GLN A 32 -0.44 -1.73 -14.68
N PRO A 33 0.28 -1.57 -15.80
CA PRO A 33 0.05 -2.39 -16.98
C PRO A 33 0.16 -3.90 -16.71
N ASP A 34 -0.54 -4.69 -17.52
CA ASP A 34 -0.45 -6.15 -17.50
C ASP A 34 1.02 -6.57 -17.69
N LYS A 35 1.47 -7.55 -16.92
CA LYS A 35 2.86 -8.04 -16.96
C LYS A 35 2.93 -9.51 -17.31
N PRO A 36 3.99 -9.94 -18.03
CA PRO A 36 4.26 -11.36 -18.22
C PRO A 36 4.47 -12.05 -16.87
N LYS A 37 3.75 -13.18 -16.63
CA LYS A 37 3.86 -13.95 -15.39
C LYS A 37 3.96 -15.44 -15.70
N GLY A 38 4.69 -16.19 -14.86
CA GLY A 38 4.86 -17.64 -14.98
C GLY A 38 5.80 -18.07 -16.11
N ARG A 39 5.97 -19.40 -16.25
CA ARG A 39 6.91 -20.01 -17.21
C ARG A 39 6.59 -19.76 -18.68
N GLY A 40 5.35 -19.38 -19.00
CA GLY A 40 4.91 -19.11 -20.38
C GLY A 40 4.91 -17.64 -20.79
N HIS A 41 5.38 -16.72 -19.94
CA HIS A 41 5.40 -15.26 -20.18
C HIS A 41 4.06 -14.69 -20.72
N LYS A 42 2.94 -15.33 -20.38
CA LYS A 42 1.61 -14.83 -20.76
C LYS A 42 1.32 -13.55 -19.97
N LEU A 43 0.82 -12.54 -20.65
CA LEU A 43 0.34 -11.32 -20.01
C LEU A 43 -0.80 -11.67 -19.05
N GLN A 44 -0.64 -11.27 -17.81
CA GLN A 44 -1.68 -11.42 -16.78
C GLN A 44 -2.08 -10.06 -16.24
N PRO A 45 -3.40 -9.83 -16.10
CA PRO A 45 -3.89 -8.61 -15.50
C PRO A 45 -3.51 -8.55 -14.01
N PRO A 46 -3.33 -7.35 -13.47
CA PRO A 46 -3.22 -7.16 -12.03
C PRO A 46 -4.50 -7.60 -11.31
N PRO A 47 -4.40 -8.12 -10.06
CA PRO A 47 -5.57 -8.56 -9.28
C PRO A 47 -6.65 -7.48 -9.13
N VAL A 48 -6.26 -6.22 -8.93
CA VAL A 48 -7.20 -5.09 -8.86
C VAL A 48 -7.95 -4.88 -10.18
N LYS A 49 -7.30 -5.07 -11.34
CA LYS A 49 -7.97 -5.01 -12.65
C LYS A 49 -9.03 -6.11 -12.79
N GLU A 50 -8.70 -7.33 -12.37
CA GLU A 50 -9.65 -8.45 -12.44
C GLU A 50 -10.91 -8.17 -11.60
N LEU A 51 -10.72 -7.63 -10.39
CA LEU A 51 -11.83 -7.23 -9.53
C LEU A 51 -12.66 -6.11 -10.17
N ALA A 52 -12.03 -5.05 -10.65
CA ALA A 52 -12.72 -3.90 -11.27
C ALA A 52 -13.57 -4.34 -12.48
N LEU A 53 -13.04 -5.22 -13.33
CA LEU A 53 -13.77 -5.73 -14.49
C LEU A 53 -14.98 -6.57 -14.08
N ARG A 54 -14.90 -7.37 -13.00
CA ARG A 54 -16.06 -8.12 -12.47
C ARG A 54 -17.21 -7.21 -12.02
N HIS A 55 -16.88 -6.01 -11.57
CA HIS A 55 -17.85 -5.00 -11.14
C HIS A 55 -18.20 -3.97 -12.22
N ASN A 56 -17.76 -4.18 -13.47
CA ASN A 56 -17.95 -3.25 -14.60
C ASN A 56 -17.41 -1.85 -14.33
N ILE A 57 -16.35 -1.72 -13.54
CA ILE A 57 -15.68 -0.46 -13.25
C ILE A 57 -14.64 -0.18 -14.35
N PRO A 58 -14.60 1.03 -14.92
CA PRO A 58 -13.58 1.40 -15.92
C PRO A 58 -12.16 1.25 -15.37
N VAL A 59 -11.26 0.66 -16.17
CA VAL A 59 -9.87 0.42 -15.79
C VAL A 59 -8.91 1.17 -16.71
N PHE A 60 -7.96 1.88 -16.12
CA PHE A 60 -6.93 2.66 -16.80
C PHE A 60 -5.53 2.17 -16.39
N GLN A 61 -4.66 2.03 -17.38
CA GLN A 61 -3.30 1.50 -17.18
C GLN A 61 -2.25 2.44 -17.83
N PRO A 62 -2.19 3.72 -17.41
CA PRO A 62 -1.25 4.66 -17.99
C PRO A 62 0.19 4.25 -17.67
N VAL A 63 1.11 4.44 -18.61
CA VAL A 63 2.53 4.20 -18.40
C VAL A 63 3.11 5.14 -17.33
N ASN A 64 2.66 6.38 -17.32
CA ASN A 64 3.01 7.38 -16.29
C ASN A 64 1.82 8.33 -16.05
N LEU A 65 1.87 9.08 -14.95
CA LEU A 65 0.85 10.07 -14.57
C LEU A 65 1.28 11.51 -14.86
N ARG A 66 2.42 11.72 -15.56
CA ARG A 66 2.96 13.05 -15.82
C ARG A 66 2.39 13.68 -17.10
N GLY A 67 1.76 12.87 -17.96
CA GLY A 67 1.14 13.36 -19.19
C GLY A 67 -0.07 14.27 -18.89
N GLU A 68 -0.14 15.43 -19.53
CA GLU A 68 -1.24 16.38 -19.35
C GLU A 68 -2.61 15.77 -19.63
N ASP A 69 -2.71 14.90 -20.65
CA ASP A 69 -3.97 14.23 -20.99
C ASP A 69 -4.45 13.33 -19.87
N THR A 70 -3.55 12.54 -19.27
CA THR A 70 -3.87 11.68 -18.09
C THR A 70 -4.30 12.52 -16.90
N GLN A 71 -3.64 13.65 -16.65
CA GLN A 71 -4.01 14.55 -15.55
C GLN A 71 -5.37 15.20 -15.77
N ARG A 72 -5.66 15.68 -16.99
CA ARG A 72 -6.98 16.22 -17.35
C ARG A 72 -8.07 15.16 -17.22
N GLU A 73 -7.79 13.94 -17.63
CA GLU A 73 -8.72 12.80 -17.47
C GLU A 73 -9.03 12.56 -16.00
N ILE A 74 -8.02 12.49 -15.13
CA ILE A 74 -8.20 12.32 -13.68
C ILE A 74 -9.04 13.45 -13.10
N GLN A 75 -8.79 14.70 -13.48
CA GLN A 75 -9.57 15.85 -13.04
C GLN A 75 -11.02 15.81 -13.52
N ALA A 76 -11.22 15.38 -14.78
CA ALA A 76 -12.56 15.31 -15.37
C ALA A 76 -13.48 14.27 -14.70
N TRP A 77 -12.93 13.27 -14.00
CA TRP A 77 -13.71 12.30 -13.26
C TRP A 77 -14.41 12.90 -12.03
N GLY A 78 -13.96 14.04 -11.53
CA GLY A 78 -14.60 14.75 -10.42
C GLY A 78 -14.69 13.93 -9.15
N ALA A 79 -13.68 13.08 -8.87
CA ALA A 79 -13.65 12.27 -7.67
C ALA A 79 -13.56 13.15 -6.42
N ASP A 80 -14.33 12.82 -5.38
CA ASP A 80 -14.24 13.47 -4.08
C ASP A 80 -12.88 13.18 -3.40
N VAL A 81 -12.39 11.95 -3.56
CA VAL A 81 -11.14 11.45 -2.98
C VAL A 81 -10.48 10.48 -3.95
N ILE A 82 -9.15 10.48 -3.99
CA ILE A 82 -8.37 9.42 -4.64
C ILE A 82 -7.85 8.49 -3.55
N VAL A 83 -8.19 7.20 -3.63
CA VAL A 83 -7.66 6.18 -2.73
C VAL A 83 -6.52 5.45 -3.42
N VAL A 84 -5.37 5.39 -2.76
CA VAL A 84 -4.16 4.76 -3.30
C VAL A 84 -3.75 3.60 -2.39
N VAL A 85 -3.59 2.42 -2.96
CA VAL A 85 -3.13 1.23 -2.21
C VAL A 85 -2.14 0.46 -3.06
N ALA A 86 -0.87 0.49 -2.69
CA ALA A 86 0.21 -0.21 -3.37
C ALA A 86 0.18 0.00 -4.91
N TYR A 87 -0.04 1.22 -5.38
CA TYR A 87 -0.11 1.54 -6.81
C TYR A 87 1.26 1.46 -7.49
N GLY A 88 2.32 1.80 -6.76
CA GLY A 88 3.70 1.70 -7.24
C GLY A 88 4.15 2.81 -8.18
N LYS A 89 3.50 3.97 -8.15
CA LYS A 89 3.91 5.19 -8.87
C LYS A 89 3.75 6.40 -7.97
N LEU A 90 4.65 7.37 -8.11
CA LEU A 90 4.50 8.68 -7.49
C LEU A 90 3.39 9.46 -8.22
N LEU A 91 2.57 10.16 -7.45
CA LEU A 91 1.52 11.03 -7.97
C LEU A 91 2.11 12.44 -8.18
N PRO A 92 2.01 13.01 -9.39
CA PRO A 92 2.36 14.40 -9.62
C PRO A 92 1.44 15.34 -8.83
N LYS A 93 1.94 16.55 -8.53
CA LYS A 93 1.17 17.55 -7.80
C LYS A 93 -0.21 17.81 -8.38
N ALA A 94 -0.34 17.89 -9.71
CA ALA A 94 -1.62 18.08 -10.38
C ALA A 94 -2.64 16.95 -10.11
N VAL A 95 -2.19 15.74 -9.81
CA VAL A 95 -3.05 14.61 -9.42
C VAL A 95 -3.35 14.66 -7.92
N LEU A 96 -2.37 15.04 -7.09
CA LEU A 96 -2.56 15.19 -5.65
C LEU A 96 -3.60 16.27 -5.32
N ASP A 97 -3.60 17.36 -6.07
CA ASP A 97 -4.48 18.51 -5.87
C ASP A 97 -5.86 18.35 -6.56
N ALA A 98 -6.08 17.28 -7.33
CA ALA A 98 -7.30 17.11 -8.10
C ALA A 98 -8.55 16.83 -7.25
N PRO A 99 -8.51 15.91 -6.25
CA PRO A 99 -9.70 15.58 -5.46
C PRO A 99 -9.91 16.56 -4.30
N ARG A 100 -11.18 16.91 -4.06
CA ARG A 100 -11.56 17.84 -3.00
C ARG A 100 -11.13 17.40 -1.59
N LEU A 101 -11.16 16.11 -1.32
CA LEU A 101 -10.79 15.51 -0.03
C LEU A 101 -9.35 14.97 -0.01
N GLY A 102 -8.56 15.28 -1.05
CA GLY A 102 -7.16 14.85 -1.14
C GLY A 102 -6.98 13.39 -1.59
N CYS A 103 -5.73 12.95 -1.56
CA CYS A 103 -5.35 11.59 -1.90
C CYS A 103 -5.00 10.82 -0.62
N VAL A 104 -5.71 9.73 -0.34
CA VAL A 104 -5.53 8.89 0.84
C VAL A 104 -4.80 7.62 0.45
N ASN A 105 -3.70 7.30 1.14
CA ASN A 105 -2.97 6.04 0.97
C ASN A 105 -3.17 5.11 2.16
N VAL A 106 -3.25 3.81 1.89
CA VAL A 106 -3.17 2.75 2.92
C VAL A 106 -1.76 2.17 2.88
N HIS A 107 -0.98 2.47 3.91
CA HIS A 107 0.41 2.04 4.03
C HIS A 107 0.56 0.90 5.03
N GLY A 108 1.28 -0.15 4.65
CA GLY A 108 1.43 -1.39 5.43
C GLY A 108 2.46 -1.30 6.56
N SER A 109 2.50 -0.19 7.29
CA SER A 109 3.28 -0.03 8.51
C SER A 109 2.67 0.99 9.48
N LEU A 110 3.23 1.05 10.69
CA LEU A 110 2.95 2.09 11.67
C LEU A 110 3.89 3.29 11.42
N LEU A 111 3.49 4.17 10.49
CA LEU A 111 4.27 5.38 10.19
C LEU A 111 4.55 6.22 11.45
N PRO A 112 5.71 6.88 11.53
CA PRO A 112 6.69 7.13 10.47
C PRO A 112 7.70 6.01 10.24
N LYS A 113 7.58 4.85 10.92
CA LYS A 113 8.44 3.69 10.67
C LYS A 113 8.11 3.04 9.34
N TYR A 114 9.18 2.56 8.65
CA TYR A 114 9.07 1.76 7.43
C TYR A 114 8.38 2.47 6.26
N ARG A 115 8.74 3.73 5.98
CA ARG A 115 8.40 4.36 4.70
C ARG A 115 9.03 3.58 3.55
N GLY A 116 8.33 3.37 2.46
CA GLY A 116 8.89 2.75 1.24
C GLY A 116 8.18 1.48 0.81
N ALA A 117 8.91 0.66 0.02
CA ALA A 117 8.31 -0.37 -0.83
C ALA A 117 8.02 -1.71 -0.13
N ALA A 118 8.70 -2.04 0.99
CA ALA A 118 8.62 -3.37 1.60
C ALA A 118 8.42 -3.34 3.14
N PRO A 119 7.49 -2.50 3.67
CA PRO A 119 7.33 -2.31 5.11
C PRO A 119 7.04 -3.62 5.87
N ILE A 120 6.18 -4.46 5.34
CA ILE A 120 5.74 -5.71 5.96
C ILE A 120 6.90 -6.70 6.11
N GLN A 121 7.72 -6.82 5.07
CA GLN A 121 8.88 -7.70 5.09
C GLN A 121 9.91 -7.21 6.11
N TRP A 122 10.17 -5.90 6.16
CA TRP A 122 11.09 -5.33 7.12
C TRP A 122 10.61 -5.43 8.57
N THR A 123 9.31 -5.35 8.81
CA THR A 123 8.72 -5.60 10.14
C THR A 123 9.06 -7.01 10.64
N VAL A 124 8.91 -8.03 9.79
CA VAL A 124 9.25 -9.42 10.13
C VAL A 124 10.77 -9.61 10.25
N LEU A 125 11.55 -9.07 9.31
CA LEU A 125 13.01 -9.18 9.32
C LEU A 125 13.66 -8.55 10.57
N ASN A 126 13.09 -7.46 11.06
CA ASN A 126 13.58 -6.81 12.28
C ASN A 126 13.05 -7.46 13.57
N GLY A 127 12.19 -8.46 13.48
CA GLY A 127 11.63 -9.14 14.64
C GLY A 127 10.70 -8.27 15.48
N ASP A 128 10.04 -7.29 14.86
CA ASP A 128 9.10 -6.42 15.56
C ASP A 128 7.94 -7.24 16.14
N LYS A 129 7.54 -6.91 17.36
CA LYS A 129 6.43 -7.60 18.05
C LYS A 129 5.05 -7.04 17.68
N THR A 130 5.03 -5.87 17.06
CA THR A 130 3.80 -5.17 16.65
C THR A 130 3.97 -4.69 15.22
N ALA A 131 2.98 -4.97 14.41
CA ALA A 131 2.82 -4.46 13.05
C ALA A 131 1.55 -3.62 12.98
N GLY A 132 1.29 -3.03 11.84
CA GLY A 132 0.03 -2.33 11.62
C GLY A 132 -0.06 -1.69 10.25
N VAL A 133 -1.12 -0.94 10.09
CA VAL A 133 -1.39 -0.14 8.90
C VAL A 133 -1.66 1.30 9.29
N THR A 134 -1.29 2.21 8.43
CA THR A 134 -1.57 3.65 8.58
C THR A 134 -2.29 4.15 7.34
N THR A 135 -3.42 4.81 7.51
CA THR A 135 -3.97 5.67 6.46
C THR A 135 -3.35 7.05 6.57
N MET A 136 -2.99 7.65 5.45
CA MET A 136 -2.30 8.93 5.40
C MET A 136 -2.69 9.72 4.17
N PHE A 137 -2.56 11.04 4.21
CA PHE A 137 -2.57 11.84 3.00
C PHE A 137 -1.29 11.61 2.20
N MET A 138 -1.42 11.56 0.88
CA MET A 138 -0.24 11.54 0.02
C MET A 138 0.37 12.93 -0.13
N ALA A 139 1.69 12.96 -0.20
CA ALA A 139 2.50 14.14 -0.48
C ALA A 139 3.45 13.85 -1.67
N GLU A 140 4.24 14.83 -2.07
CA GLU A 140 5.22 14.66 -3.15
C GLU A 140 6.36 13.70 -2.78
N GLY A 141 6.69 13.60 -1.48
CA GLY A 141 7.67 12.65 -0.95
C GLY A 141 7.07 11.26 -0.74
N MET A 142 7.94 10.24 -0.79
CA MET A 142 7.53 8.85 -0.57
C MET A 142 7.09 8.65 0.88
N ASP A 143 5.81 8.37 1.09
CA ASP A 143 5.18 8.07 2.37
C ASP A 143 5.44 9.13 3.47
N THR A 144 5.55 10.41 3.08
CA THR A 144 5.87 11.53 3.98
C THR A 144 4.66 12.38 4.40
N GLY A 145 3.49 12.13 3.83
CA GLY A 145 2.29 12.91 4.14
C GLY A 145 1.75 12.68 5.55
N ASP A 146 0.82 13.52 5.97
CA ASP A 146 0.25 13.47 7.30
C ASP A 146 -0.56 12.19 7.54
N MET A 147 -0.36 11.60 8.70
CA MET A 147 -1.07 10.39 9.13
C MET A 147 -2.51 10.74 9.52
N LEU A 148 -3.46 9.87 9.18
CA LEU A 148 -4.88 10.02 9.51
C LEU A 148 -5.27 9.07 10.65
N LEU A 149 -5.27 7.77 10.40
CA LEU A 149 -5.57 6.74 11.39
C LEU A 149 -4.51 5.63 11.35
N LYS A 150 -4.42 4.88 12.46
CA LYS A 150 -3.57 3.70 12.57
C LYS A 150 -4.36 2.54 13.18
N ALA A 151 -4.04 1.33 12.73
CA ALA A 151 -4.50 0.10 13.36
C ALA A 151 -3.31 -0.82 13.59
N GLU A 152 -3.20 -1.35 14.80
CA GLU A 152 -2.10 -2.19 15.23
C GLU A 152 -2.53 -3.66 15.37
N THR A 153 -1.58 -4.57 15.19
CA THR A 153 -1.77 -6.00 15.40
C THR A 153 -0.47 -6.63 15.91
N PRO A 154 -0.52 -7.60 16.82
CA PRO A 154 0.69 -8.31 17.21
C PRO A 154 1.25 -9.13 16.06
N VAL A 155 2.57 -9.32 16.04
CA VAL A 155 3.28 -10.23 15.14
C VAL A 155 3.57 -11.52 15.88
N GLY A 156 3.15 -12.66 15.32
CA GLY A 156 3.42 -13.98 15.89
C GLY A 156 4.91 -14.35 15.79
N GLU A 157 5.40 -15.14 16.74
CA GLU A 157 6.83 -15.53 16.80
C GLU A 157 7.30 -16.29 15.54
N GLU A 158 6.41 -17.09 14.95
CA GLU A 158 6.69 -17.88 13.75
C GLU A 158 5.95 -17.33 12.51
N GLU A 159 5.41 -16.11 12.61
CA GLU A 159 4.63 -15.53 11.53
C GLU A 159 5.52 -15.10 10.37
N THR A 160 5.21 -15.61 9.20
CA THR A 160 5.88 -15.20 7.97
C THR A 160 5.37 -13.86 7.46
N SER A 161 6.17 -13.17 6.65
CA SER A 161 5.73 -11.92 5.99
C SER A 161 4.51 -12.12 5.09
N GLY A 162 4.29 -13.32 4.54
CA GLY A 162 3.10 -13.64 3.75
C GLY A 162 1.83 -13.70 4.61
N GLN A 163 1.89 -14.33 5.77
CA GLN A 163 0.78 -14.39 6.72
C GLN A 163 0.44 -13.00 7.29
N LEU A 164 1.48 -12.24 7.66
CA LEU A 164 1.29 -10.86 8.11
C LEU A 164 0.70 -9.97 7.00
N PHE A 165 1.14 -10.14 5.76
CA PHE A 165 0.59 -9.45 4.59
C PHE A 165 -0.93 -9.70 4.44
N ASP A 166 -1.36 -10.96 4.58
CA ASP A 166 -2.78 -11.31 4.47
C ASP A 166 -3.63 -10.66 5.57
N ARG A 167 -3.12 -10.58 6.80
CA ARG A 167 -3.82 -9.90 7.89
C ARG A 167 -3.85 -8.38 7.72
N LEU A 168 -2.73 -7.79 7.30
CA LEU A 168 -2.61 -6.33 7.16
C LEU A 168 -3.43 -5.78 6.00
N LYS A 169 -3.61 -6.53 4.90
CA LYS A 169 -4.49 -6.09 3.80
C LYS A 169 -5.95 -5.96 4.23
N ASP A 170 -6.43 -6.90 5.06
CA ASP A 170 -7.80 -6.88 5.57
C ASP A 170 -7.98 -5.78 6.64
N LEU A 171 -7.01 -5.65 7.54
CA LEU A 171 -6.98 -4.58 8.53
C LEU A 171 -6.94 -3.19 7.86
N GLY A 172 -6.15 -3.05 6.79
CA GLY A 172 -6.06 -1.82 6.00
C GLY A 172 -7.37 -1.47 5.30
N ALA A 173 -8.09 -2.46 4.80
CA ALA A 173 -9.40 -2.25 4.19
C ALA A 173 -10.43 -1.73 5.20
N GLN A 174 -10.46 -2.31 6.41
CA GLN A 174 -11.35 -1.85 7.49
C GLN A 174 -11.01 -0.43 7.93
N LEU A 175 -9.71 -0.15 8.15
CA LEU A 175 -9.23 1.17 8.55
C LEU A 175 -9.52 2.24 7.49
N LEU A 176 -9.45 1.87 6.21
CA LEU A 176 -9.78 2.77 5.10
C LEU A 176 -11.23 3.23 5.16
N ILE A 177 -12.19 2.33 5.39
CA ILE A 177 -13.61 2.70 5.49
C ILE A 177 -13.82 3.68 6.65
N GLU A 178 -13.29 3.38 7.83
CA GLU A 178 -13.37 4.29 8.98
C GLU A 178 -12.74 5.65 8.68
N THR A 179 -11.59 5.65 7.97
CA THR A 179 -10.91 6.88 7.58
C THR A 179 -11.79 7.73 6.66
N LEU A 180 -12.39 7.13 5.65
CA LEU A 180 -13.19 7.86 4.68
C LEU A 180 -14.50 8.40 5.29
N GLU A 181 -15.14 7.64 6.18
CA GLU A 181 -16.31 8.11 6.92
C GLU A 181 -16.00 9.36 7.76
N LYS A 182 -14.89 9.31 8.52
CA LYS A 182 -14.45 10.46 9.34
C LYS A 182 -13.97 11.63 8.48
N LEU A 183 -13.34 11.34 7.33
CA LEU A 183 -12.89 12.36 6.39
C LEU A 183 -14.08 13.14 5.79
N GLU A 184 -15.13 12.44 5.40
CA GLU A 184 -16.34 13.03 4.86
C GLU A 184 -17.06 13.93 5.89
N GLN A 185 -17.02 13.54 7.16
CA GLN A 185 -17.59 14.29 8.28
C GLN A 185 -16.71 15.46 8.74
N GLY A 186 -15.47 15.59 8.21
CA GLY A 186 -14.50 16.57 8.69
C GLY A 186 -14.03 16.31 10.13
N ALA A 187 -14.11 15.05 10.59
CA ALA A 187 -13.80 14.62 11.94
C ALA A 187 -12.35 14.12 12.11
N LEU A 188 -11.52 14.22 11.08
CA LEU A 188 -10.11 13.84 11.13
C LEU A 188 -9.20 15.04 11.40
N THR A 189 -8.23 14.84 12.27
CA THR A 189 -7.11 15.79 12.45
C THR A 189 -5.85 15.12 11.89
N PRO A 190 -5.32 15.55 10.74
CA PRO A 190 -4.08 15.04 10.20
C PRO A 190 -2.92 15.27 11.17
N ILE A 191 -2.07 14.26 11.35
CA ILE A 191 -0.93 14.28 12.26
C ILE A 191 0.36 14.28 11.43
N PRO A 192 1.17 15.35 11.44
CA PRO A 192 2.46 15.37 10.77
C PRO A 192 3.38 14.25 11.29
N GLN A 193 4.17 13.67 10.40
CA GLN A 193 5.13 12.66 10.78
C GLN A 193 6.38 13.31 11.40
N GLU A 194 6.85 12.77 12.53
CA GLU A 194 8.14 13.18 13.12
C GLU A 194 9.30 12.56 12.32
N GLU A 195 10.07 13.40 11.64
CA GLU A 195 11.18 12.96 10.78
C GLU A 195 12.25 12.19 11.55
N ALA A 196 12.50 12.53 12.80
CA ALA A 196 13.46 11.87 13.67
C ALA A 196 13.09 10.40 14.00
N GLN A 197 11.83 10.02 13.86
CA GLN A 197 11.34 8.65 14.07
C GLN A 197 11.15 7.89 12.77
N ALA A 198 11.36 8.53 11.63
CA ALA A 198 11.17 7.91 10.33
C ALA A 198 12.26 6.87 10.05
N THR A 199 11.84 5.71 9.57
CA THR A 199 12.74 4.68 9.04
C THR A 199 12.31 4.27 7.63
N HIS A 200 13.25 3.74 6.85
CA HIS A 200 13.00 3.34 5.47
C HIS A 200 12.97 1.83 5.32
N ALA A 201 12.06 1.34 4.50
CA ALA A 201 11.88 -0.05 4.13
C ALA A 201 12.07 -0.23 2.62
N PRO A 202 13.31 -0.25 2.12
CA PRO A 202 13.60 -0.41 0.71
C PRO A 202 13.14 -1.79 0.22
N MET A 203 12.99 -1.92 -1.10
CA MET A 203 12.70 -3.22 -1.71
C MET A 203 13.80 -4.23 -1.34
N LEU A 204 13.41 -5.46 -1.02
CA LEU A 204 14.35 -6.53 -0.70
C LEU A 204 15.19 -6.87 -1.93
N SER A 205 16.49 -7.02 -1.72
CA SER A 205 17.45 -7.41 -2.74
C SER A 205 18.02 -8.81 -2.46
N LYS A 206 18.62 -9.42 -3.47
CA LYS A 206 19.24 -10.76 -3.31
C LYS A 206 20.44 -10.76 -2.39
N GLU A 207 21.09 -9.61 -2.25
CA GLU A 207 22.25 -9.44 -1.37
C GLU A 207 21.89 -9.68 0.11
N LEU A 208 20.63 -9.43 0.49
CA LEU A 208 20.12 -9.72 1.84
C LEU A 208 20.10 -11.23 2.18
N SER A 209 20.19 -12.10 1.18
CA SER A 209 20.22 -13.55 1.39
C SER A 209 21.64 -14.12 1.52
N LEU A 210 22.68 -13.30 1.42
CA LEU A 210 24.06 -13.75 1.57
C LEU A 210 24.34 -14.09 3.04
N VAL A 211 24.79 -15.33 3.28
CA VAL A 211 25.18 -15.79 4.60
C VAL A 211 26.63 -15.38 4.87
N ASP A 212 26.85 -14.64 5.95
CA ASP A 212 28.20 -14.28 6.39
C ASP A 212 28.80 -15.41 7.21
N TRP A 213 29.54 -16.29 6.57
CA TRP A 213 30.22 -17.45 7.15
C TRP A 213 31.33 -17.11 8.14
N THR A 214 31.72 -15.84 8.27
CA THR A 214 32.74 -15.40 9.25
C THR A 214 32.13 -15.22 10.64
N LYS A 215 30.81 -15.19 10.76
CA LYS A 215 30.10 -15.05 12.03
C LYS A 215 29.85 -16.42 12.70
N PRO A 216 29.75 -16.48 14.05
CA PRO A 216 29.31 -17.68 14.73
C PRO A 216 27.97 -18.18 14.19
N CYS A 217 27.76 -19.52 14.16
CA CYS A 217 26.57 -20.13 13.56
C CYS A 217 25.23 -19.66 14.16
N LEU A 218 25.23 -19.22 15.42
CA LEU A 218 24.08 -18.61 16.07
C LEU A 218 23.80 -17.15 15.62
N LEU A 219 24.71 -16.56 14.86
CA LEU A 219 24.62 -15.20 14.36
C LEU A 219 24.69 -15.16 12.83
N TYR A 220 24.41 -16.26 12.15
CA TYR A 220 24.15 -16.21 10.71
C TYR A 220 22.94 -15.32 10.49
N THR A 221 23.24 -14.09 10.27
CA THR A 221 22.23 -13.14 9.87
C THR A 221 22.05 -13.22 8.35
N SER A 222 21.48 -14.31 7.88
CA SER A 222 20.62 -14.16 6.74
C SER A 222 19.31 -13.58 7.29
N PRO A 223 18.90 -12.41 6.89
CA PRO A 223 17.64 -11.84 7.34
C PRO A 223 16.43 -12.55 6.67
N SER A 224 16.56 -13.86 6.44
CA SER A 224 15.46 -14.65 5.94
C SER A 224 14.44 -14.89 7.05
N PRO A 225 13.13 -14.74 6.79
CA PRO A 225 12.11 -15.15 7.72
C PRO A 225 12.24 -16.59 8.22
N ARG A 226 12.88 -17.48 7.43
CA ARG A 226 13.18 -18.87 7.83
C ARG A 226 14.25 -18.94 8.91
N ASP A 227 15.20 -18.00 8.92
CA ASP A 227 16.28 -17.98 9.89
C ASP A 227 15.84 -17.35 11.22
N ILE A 228 14.81 -16.50 11.17
CA ILE A 228 14.17 -15.89 12.35
C ILE A 228 13.22 -16.90 13.01
N SER A 229 12.61 -17.79 12.25
CA SER A 229 11.65 -18.78 12.74
C SER A 229 12.28 -20.00 13.46
N GLY A 230 13.60 -19.99 13.67
CA GLY A 230 14.27 -21.04 14.45
C GLY A 230 13.98 -22.44 13.94
N SER A 231 14.12 -22.68 12.62
CA SER A 231 14.04 -24.04 12.08
C SER A 231 15.15 -24.87 12.70
N ARG A 232 14.79 -25.65 13.70
CA ARG A 232 15.58 -26.75 14.23
C ARG A 232 15.50 -27.96 13.31
#